data_98123ea0c571c16d715cb6942cb3c37f
#
_entry.id   98123ea0c571c16d715cb6942cb3c37f
#
_cell.length_a   1.000
_cell.length_b   1.000
_cell.length_c   1.000
_cell.angle_alpha   90.00
_cell.angle_beta   90.00
_cell.angle_gamma   90.00
#
_symmetry.space_group_name_H-M   'P 1'
#
loop_
_entity.id
_entity.type
_entity.pdbx_description
1 polymer ?
#
loop_
_entity_poly.entity_id
_entity_poly.type
_entity_poly.pdbx_seq_one_letter_code
_entity_poly.pdbx_strand_id
1 'polypeptide(L)'
;MEGLEKFVHRELIARELEHSEVYHYLDRYMGKDIFLADDLQGNSTVKPGHTIWILWLQGMEHAPRLVQKCYESVCRNKPDDFEVVLLTEENLNEYIQLPEFIWKKHREGKITTPHLSDLIRIELLCTYGGCWMDATVFCSGKIPEYMVSENMFLFKTSSMENVVLKMSNWWLAGGKSNRIFQATRKLLHLFWENEEEAHNYFIFHIAMSKIIDTDSASGALYRDIPYFNNGNPHVLMRKLDMEFDEREWEIIKDISVVHKLTHKQRYMQGDIYNYYQALLDDKLQ
;
A
#
# COMPACT_ATOMS: atom_id res chain seq x y z
N MET A 1 -12.43 -10.59 31.10
CA MET A 1 -11.49 -9.60 30.57
C MET A 1 -10.05 -10.07 30.59
N GLU A 2 -9.52 -10.52 31.72
CA GLU A 2 -8.12 -10.99 31.87
C GLU A 2 -7.71 -12.14 30.90
N GLY A 3 -8.62 -13.07 30.58
CA GLY A 3 -8.37 -14.15 29.62
C GLY A 3 -8.26 -13.65 28.18
N LEU A 4 -9.05 -12.64 27.77
CA LEU A 4 -9.03 -12.05 26.44
C LEU A 4 -7.75 -11.21 26.22
N GLU A 5 -7.32 -10.44 27.22
CA GLU A 5 -6.07 -9.68 27.16
C GLU A 5 -4.86 -10.59 27.01
N LYS A 6 -4.79 -11.68 27.80
CA LYS A 6 -3.71 -12.67 27.68
C LYS A 6 -3.71 -13.36 26.32
N PHE A 7 -4.88 -13.64 25.75
CA PHE A 7 -5.00 -14.22 24.42
C PHE A 7 -4.50 -13.26 23.35
N VAL A 8 -4.98 -12.01 23.36
CA VAL A 8 -4.56 -10.98 22.41
C VAL A 8 -3.05 -10.73 22.46
N HIS A 9 -2.46 -10.65 23.66
CA HIS A 9 -1.00 -10.49 23.81
C HIS A 9 -0.21 -11.68 23.26
N ARG A 10 -0.68 -12.90 23.43
CA ARG A 10 -0.01 -14.10 22.86
C ARG A 10 -0.02 -14.08 21.34
N GLU A 11 -1.16 -13.75 20.73
CA GLU A 11 -1.29 -13.65 19.27
C GLU A 11 -0.39 -12.54 18.70
N LEU A 12 -0.32 -11.39 19.38
CA LEU A 12 0.58 -10.30 18.98
C LEU A 12 2.05 -10.73 19.02
N ILE A 13 2.48 -11.37 20.13
CA ILE A 13 3.86 -11.86 20.26
C ILE A 13 4.18 -12.93 19.22
N ALA A 14 3.27 -13.89 18.99
CA ALA A 14 3.48 -14.95 17.99
C ALA A 14 3.68 -14.34 16.60
N ARG A 15 2.85 -13.37 16.20
CA ARG A 15 2.96 -12.67 14.93
C ARG A 15 4.26 -11.88 14.79
N GLU A 16 4.69 -11.20 15.86
CA GLU A 16 5.97 -10.46 15.84
C GLU A 16 7.18 -11.40 15.74
N LEU A 17 7.10 -12.60 16.35
CA LEU A 17 8.13 -13.64 16.18
C LEU A 17 8.22 -14.10 14.71
N GLU A 18 7.08 -14.41 14.09
CA GLU A 18 7.02 -14.77 12.67
C GLU A 18 7.62 -13.67 11.77
N HIS A 19 7.27 -12.40 12.01
CA HIS A 19 7.84 -11.28 11.27
C HIS A 19 9.35 -11.19 11.48
N SER A 20 9.81 -11.36 12.72
CA SER A 20 11.24 -11.32 13.07
C SER A 20 12.04 -12.47 12.43
N GLU A 21 11.48 -13.67 12.35
CA GLU A 21 12.12 -14.81 11.69
C GLU A 21 12.34 -14.50 10.20
N VAL A 22 11.33 -14.00 9.49
CA VAL A 22 11.47 -13.62 8.08
C VAL A 22 12.39 -12.42 7.91
N TYR A 23 12.36 -11.44 8.83
CA TYR A 23 13.27 -10.31 8.82
C TYR A 23 14.74 -10.74 8.88
N HIS A 24 15.08 -11.71 9.74
CA HIS A 24 16.44 -12.27 9.82
C HIS A 24 16.74 -13.21 8.65
N TYR A 25 15.74 -13.91 8.12
CA TYR A 25 15.91 -14.73 6.93
C TYR A 25 16.38 -13.92 5.73
N LEU A 26 15.93 -12.67 5.59
CA LEU A 26 16.36 -11.77 4.51
C LEU A 26 17.84 -11.35 4.59
N ASP A 27 18.56 -11.58 5.71
CA ASP A 27 19.99 -11.27 5.80
C ASP A 27 20.83 -11.95 4.71
N ARG A 28 20.39 -13.11 4.22
CA ARG A 28 21.06 -13.87 3.15
C ARG A 28 21.08 -13.15 1.81
N TYR A 29 20.16 -12.21 1.59
CA TYR A 29 20.03 -11.43 0.36
C TYR A 29 20.59 -10.02 0.48
N MET A 30 21.06 -9.61 1.66
CA MET A 30 21.56 -8.27 1.93
C MET A 30 23.01 -8.08 1.48
N GLY A 31 23.21 -8.00 0.16
CA GLY A 31 24.50 -7.65 -0.44
C GLY A 31 24.68 -6.14 -0.63
N LYS A 32 25.93 -5.70 -0.87
CA LYS A 32 26.24 -4.28 -1.13
C LYS A 32 25.50 -3.73 -2.37
N ASP A 33 25.24 -4.57 -3.35
CA ASP A 33 24.62 -4.21 -4.62
C ASP A 33 23.12 -3.85 -4.48
N ILE A 34 22.50 -4.24 -3.36
CA ILE A 34 21.09 -3.85 -3.04
C ILE A 34 20.92 -2.33 -3.05
N PHE A 35 21.92 -1.59 -2.60
CA PHE A 35 21.86 -0.14 -2.44
C PHE A 35 22.36 0.65 -3.65
N LEU A 36 22.76 -0.01 -4.72
CA LEU A 36 23.08 0.65 -5.99
C LEU A 36 21.79 1.03 -6.69
N ALA A 37 21.69 2.26 -7.21
CA ALA A 37 20.53 2.67 -7.99
C ALA A 37 20.53 2.02 -9.37
N ASP A 38 19.34 1.64 -9.86
CA ASP A 38 19.13 1.24 -11.25
C ASP A 38 18.56 2.43 -12.04
N ASP A 39 19.01 2.61 -13.27
CA ASP A 39 18.40 3.55 -14.20
C ASP A 39 17.35 2.85 -15.04
N LEU A 40 16.16 2.71 -14.46
CA LEU A 40 15.03 2.06 -15.12
C LEU A 40 14.43 2.99 -16.18
N GLN A 41 14.22 2.45 -17.37
CA GLN A 41 13.59 3.16 -18.47
C GLN A 41 12.09 2.84 -18.49
N GLY A 42 11.27 3.89 -18.56
CA GLY A 42 9.82 3.78 -18.61
C GLY A 42 9.23 4.36 -19.89
N ASN A 43 7.92 4.32 -19.99
CA ASN A 43 7.17 4.93 -21.09
C ASN A 43 7.28 6.46 -20.99
N SER A 44 7.77 7.10 -22.06
CA SER A 44 8.03 8.54 -22.11
C SER A 44 6.76 9.43 -22.07
N THR A 45 5.58 8.86 -22.21
CA THR A 45 4.30 9.59 -22.11
C THR A 45 3.87 9.83 -20.67
N VAL A 46 4.43 9.09 -19.71
CA VAL A 46 4.13 9.25 -18.28
C VAL A 46 4.86 10.47 -17.73
N LYS A 47 4.18 11.30 -16.96
CA LYS A 47 4.79 12.42 -16.23
C LYS A 47 5.48 11.90 -14.97
N PRO A 48 6.81 11.87 -14.90
CA PRO A 48 7.50 11.40 -13.70
C PRO A 48 7.07 12.22 -12.48
N GLY A 49 6.85 11.52 -11.35
CA GLY A 49 6.50 12.15 -10.07
C GLY A 49 5.06 12.66 -9.94
N HIS A 50 4.32 12.83 -11.04
CA HIS A 50 2.96 13.41 -11.06
C HIS A 50 1.87 12.39 -11.44
N THR A 51 2.10 11.13 -11.14
CA THR A 51 1.17 10.04 -11.46
C THR A 51 0.73 9.32 -10.20
N ILE A 52 -0.59 9.11 -10.07
CA ILE A 52 -1.19 8.23 -9.07
C ILE A 52 -1.48 6.89 -9.74
N TRP A 53 -0.88 5.83 -9.23
CA TRP A 53 -1.00 4.47 -9.73
C TRP A 53 -2.04 3.70 -8.94
N ILE A 54 -3.05 3.16 -9.60
CA ILE A 54 -4.09 2.30 -9.01
C ILE A 54 -4.17 1.02 -9.84
N LEU A 55 -4.15 -0.14 -9.19
CA LEU A 55 -4.23 -1.44 -9.86
C LEU A 55 -5.57 -2.11 -9.60
N TRP A 56 -6.28 -2.45 -10.68
CA TRP A 56 -7.41 -3.38 -10.66
C TRP A 56 -7.40 -4.20 -11.96
N LEU A 57 -6.80 -5.39 -11.90
CA LEU A 57 -6.46 -6.18 -13.09
C LEU A 57 -7.63 -6.45 -14.02
N GLN A 58 -8.85 -6.60 -13.48
CA GLN A 58 -10.05 -6.92 -14.24
C GLN A 58 -10.74 -5.70 -14.90
N GLY A 59 -10.19 -4.51 -14.74
CA GLY A 59 -10.85 -3.27 -15.16
C GLY A 59 -11.90 -2.77 -14.15
N MET A 60 -12.12 -1.45 -14.12
CA MET A 60 -12.98 -0.83 -13.11
C MET A 60 -14.46 -1.17 -13.29
N GLU A 61 -14.90 -1.48 -14.49
CA GLU A 61 -16.26 -1.93 -14.84
C GLU A 61 -16.62 -3.28 -14.18
N HIS A 62 -15.63 -4.11 -13.88
CA HIS A 62 -15.80 -5.39 -13.18
C HIS A 62 -15.50 -5.30 -11.67
N ALA A 63 -15.13 -4.11 -11.20
CA ALA A 63 -14.81 -3.90 -9.79
C ALA A 63 -16.09 -3.87 -8.93
N PRO A 64 -16.01 -4.34 -7.66
CA PRO A 64 -17.08 -4.12 -6.69
C PRO A 64 -17.43 -2.63 -6.58
N ARG A 65 -18.70 -2.32 -6.31
CA ARG A 65 -19.20 -0.93 -6.24
C ARG A 65 -18.40 -0.05 -5.26
N LEU A 66 -17.98 -0.61 -4.12
CA LEU A 66 -17.08 0.08 -3.18
C LEU A 66 -15.78 0.52 -3.84
N VAL A 67 -15.15 -0.37 -4.63
CA VAL A 67 -13.88 -0.08 -5.31
C VAL A 67 -14.06 1.00 -6.37
N GLN A 68 -15.17 0.96 -7.12
CA GLN A 68 -15.53 2.01 -8.08
C GLN A 68 -15.65 3.37 -7.39
N LYS A 69 -16.34 3.44 -6.23
CA LYS A 69 -16.47 4.67 -5.44
C LYS A 69 -15.12 5.17 -4.89
N CYS A 70 -14.25 4.26 -4.47
CA CYS A 70 -12.88 4.62 -4.07
C CYS A 70 -12.14 5.27 -5.25
N TYR A 71 -12.12 4.63 -6.41
CA TYR A 71 -11.46 5.15 -7.61
C TYR A 71 -12.03 6.52 -8.03
N GLU A 72 -13.37 6.66 -8.10
CA GLU A 72 -14.05 7.93 -8.38
C GLU A 72 -13.62 9.03 -7.39
N SER A 73 -13.50 8.70 -6.10
CA SER A 73 -13.09 9.66 -5.06
C SER A 73 -11.65 10.14 -5.22
N VAL A 74 -10.72 9.25 -5.59
CA VAL A 74 -9.33 9.62 -5.89
C VAL A 74 -9.26 10.53 -7.10
N CYS A 75 -9.95 10.19 -8.20
CA CYS A 75 -9.99 11.00 -9.42
C CYS A 75 -10.51 12.43 -9.16
N ARG A 76 -11.50 12.56 -8.25
CA ARG A 76 -12.11 13.85 -7.89
C ARG A 76 -11.21 14.69 -6.97
N ASN A 77 -10.49 14.04 -6.09
CA ASN A 77 -9.75 14.69 -4.99
C ASN A 77 -8.24 14.78 -5.20
N LYS A 78 -7.70 14.25 -6.28
CA LYS A 78 -6.28 14.37 -6.63
C LYS A 78 -5.86 15.83 -6.81
N PRO A 79 -4.59 16.19 -6.64
CA PRO A 79 -4.08 17.48 -7.06
C PRO A 79 -4.25 17.69 -8.59
N ASP A 80 -4.42 18.93 -9.02
CA ASP A 80 -4.83 19.26 -10.39
C ASP A 80 -3.78 18.86 -11.44
N ASP A 81 -2.51 18.89 -11.08
CA ASP A 81 -1.37 18.55 -11.95
C ASP A 81 -1.01 17.07 -11.97
N PHE A 82 -1.73 16.23 -11.19
CA PHE A 82 -1.57 14.78 -11.16
C PHE A 82 -2.52 14.08 -12.12
N GLU A 83 -2.05 12.97 -12.68
CA GLU A 83 -2.86 12.03 -13.46
C GLU A 83 -3.10 10.75 -12.66
N VAL A 84 -4.30 10.15 -12.80
CA VAL A 84 -4.60 8.83 -12.24
C VAL A 84 -4.51 7.81 -13.36
N VAL A 85 -3.60 6.86 -13.22
CA VAL A 85 -3.46 5.72 -14.15
C VAL A 85 -4.06 4.49 -13.49
N LEU A 86 -5.15 3.99 -14.09
CA LEU A 86 -5.71 2.69 -13.74
C LEU A 86 -4.96 1.61 -14.52
N LEU A 87 -4.28 0.75 -13.77
CA LEU A 87 -3.58 -0.40 -14.32
C LEU A 87 -4.51 -1.61 -14.36
N THR A 88 -4.56 -2.24 -15.51
CA THR A 88 -5.33 -3.46 -15.79
C THR A 88 -4.42 -4.52 -16.38
N GLU A 89 -4.91 -5.76 -16.52
CA GLU A 89 -4.17 -6.83 -17.20
C GLU A 89 -3.83 -6.44 -18.65
N GLU A 90 -4.69 -5.65 -19.30
CA GLU A 90 -4.53 -5.27 -20.71
C GLU A 90 -3.41 -4.24 -20.92
N ASN A 91 -3.27 -3.24 -19.99
CA ASN A 91 -2.35 -2.13 -20.20
C ASN A 91 -1.06 -2.17 -19.35
N LEU A 92 -0.97 -3.09 -18.38
CA LEU A 92 0.16 -3.15 -17.45
C LEU A 92 1.53 -3.22 -18.16
N ASN A 93 1.61 -3.99 -19.26
CA ASN A 93 2.85 -4.16 -20.03
C ASN A 93 3.27 -2.91 -20.80
N GLU A 94 2.42 -1.89 -20.92
CA GLU A 94 2.77 -0.59 -21.52
C GLU A 94 3.62 0.25 -20.55
N TYR A 95 3.53 -0.03 -19.25
CA TYR A 95 4.21 0.72 -18.20
C TYR A 95 5.43 0.01 -17.65
N ILE A 96 5.33 -1.28 -17.36
CA ILE A 96 6.42 -2.05 -16.72
C ILE A 96 6.59 -3.41 -17.39
N GLN A 97 7.82 -3.94 -17.25
CA GLN A 97 8.15 -5.30 -17.62
C GLN A 97 8.77 -6.01 -16.43
N LEU A 98 7.98 -6.81 -15.72
CA LEU A 98 8.49 -7.67 -14.67
C LEU A 98 9.29 -8.85 -15.27
N PRO A 99 10.34 -9.33 -14.58
CA PRO A 99 11.06 -10.52 -14.99
C PRO A 99 10.15 -11.72 -15.21
N GLU A 100 10.44 -12.55 -16.25
CA GLU A 100 9.59 -13.70 -16.61
C GLU A 100 9.43 -14.71 -15.45
N PHE A 101 10.42 -14.86 -14.57
CA PHE A 101 10.31 -15.76 -13.42
C PHE A 101 9.18 -15.34 -12.46
N ILE A 102 8.87 -14.04 -12.33
CA ILE A 102 7.76 -13.51 -11.50
C ILE A 102 6.43 -13.96 -12.10
N TRP A 103 6.24 -13.77 -13.40
CA TRP A 103 5.03 -14.20 -14.11
C TRP A 103 4.83 -15.71 -14.05
N LYS A 104 5.93 -16.46 -14.23
CA LYS A 104 5.91 -17.93 -14.13
C LYS A 104 5.46 -18.36 -12.73
N LYS A 105 6.09 -17.83 -11.66
CA LYS A 105 5.73 -18.16 -10.29
C LYS A 105 4.31 -17.71 -9.92
N HIS A 106 3.82 -16.61 -10.50
CA HIS A 106 2.44 -16.20 -10.31
C HIS A 106 1.45 -17.17 -10.97
N ARG A 107 1.69 -17.59 -12.21
CA ARG A 107 0.88 -18.62 -12.89
C ARG A 107 0.88 -19.98 -12.16
N GLU A 108 1.97 -20.32 -11.51
CA GLU A 108 2.12 -21.52 -10.68
C GLU A 108 1.48 -21.37 -9.27
N GLY A 109 0.92 -20.22 -8.93
CA GLY A 109 0.30 -19.94 -7.63
C GLY A 109 1.28 -19.69 -6.48
N LYS A 110 2.59 -19.63 -6.74
CA LYS A 110 3.65 -19.36 -5.75
C LYS A 110 3.67 -17.89 -5.33
N ILE A 111 3.50 -16.99 -6.29
CA ILE A 111 3.29 -15.56 -6.04
C ILE A 111 1.78 -15.30 -6.11
N THR A 112 1.18 -14.96 -4.98
CA THR A 112 -0.25 -14.62 -4.91
C THR A 112 -0.53 -13.25 -5.55
N THR A 113 -1.79 -12.97 -5.93
CA THR A 113 -2.16 -11.66 -6.50
C THR A 113 -1.77 -10.46 -5.61
N PRO A 114 -1.92 -10.48 -4.27
CA PRO A 114 -1.40 -9.42 -3.42
C PRO A 114 0.13 -9.23 -3.52
N HIS A 115 0.90 -10.31 -3.54
CA HIS A 115 2.36 -10.23 -3.68
C HIS A 115 2.78 -9.76 -5.08
N LEU A 116 2.04 -10.15 -6.14
CA LEU A 116 2.26 -9.59 -7.48
C LEU A 116 1.99 -8.08 -7.49
N SER A 117 0.91 -7.63 -6.84
CA SER A 117 0.62 -6.19 -6.68
C SER A 117 1.74 -5.45 -5.96
N ASP A 118 2.39 -6.07 -4.98
CA ASP A 118 3.55 -5.50 -4.28
C ASP A 118 4.75 -5.32 -5.23
N LEU A 119 5.01 -6.29 -6.11
CA LEU A 119 6.08 -6.22 -7.10
C LEU A 119 5.78 -5.18 -8.20
N ILE A 120 4.54 -5.10 -8.67
CA ILE A 120 4.08 -4.08 -9.62
C ILE A 120 4.25 -2.68 -9.03
N ARG A 121 3.80 -2.48 -7.80
CA ARG A 121 3.90 -1.22 -7.05
C ARG A 121 5.31 -0.69 -6.99
N ILE A 122 6.23 -1.53 -6.55
CA ILE A 122 7.60 -1.10 -6.35
C ILE A 122 8.32 -0.86 -7.69
N GLU A 123 8.00 -1.64 -8.72
CA GLU A 123 8.54 -1.46 -10.07
C GLU A 123 8.12 -0.10 -10.65
N LEU A 124 6.83 0.27 -10.55
CA LEU A 124 6.30 1.56 -11.01
C LEU A 124 6.96 2.74 -10.29
N LEU A 125 7.04 2.65 -8.95
CA LEU A 125 7.65 3.72 -8.16
C LEU A 125 9.14 3.89 -8.44
N CYS A 126 9.87 2.80 -8.73
CA CYS A 126 11.28 2.86 -9.12
C CYS A 126 11.49 3.38 -10.56
N THR A 127 10.53 3.13 -11.45
CA THR A 127 10.62 3.52 -12.87
C THR A 127 10.19 4.98 -13.08
N TYR A 128 9.11 5.40 -12.45
CA TYR A 128 8.47 6.70 -12.71
C TYR A 128 8.40 7.60 -11.48
N GLY A 129 8.45 7.06 -10.27
CA GLY A 129 8.02 7.77 -9.07
C GLY A 129 6.51 7.96 -9.01
N GLY A 130 6.08 9.01 -8.33
CA GLY A 130 4.66 9.32 -8.12
C GLY A 130 4.10 8.64 -6.87
N CYS A 131 2.83 8.32 -6.89
CA CYS A 131 2.13 7.78 -5.75
C CYS A 131 1.35 6.50 -6.09
N TRP A 132 1.64 5.41 -5.39
CA TRP A 132 0.80 4.24 -5.39
C TRP A 132 -0.33 4.37 -4.37
N MET A 133 -1.55 4.08 -4.80
CA MET A 133 -2.73 3.94 -3.93
C MET A 133 -3.43 2.62 -4.21
N ASP A 134 -3.71 1.85 -3.17
CA ASP A 134 -4.56 0.66 -3.35
C ASP A 134 -5.96 1.06 -3.84
N ALA A 135 -6.58 0.25 -4.69
CA ALA A 135 -7.90 0.50 -5.26
C ALA A 135 -9.06 0.60 -4.24
N THR A 136 -8.78 0.33 -2.97
CA THR A 136 -9.72 0.47 -1.86
C THR A 136 -9.47 1.71 -0.99
N VAL A 137 -8.71 2.68 -1.50
CA VAL A 137 -8.53 3.98 -0.86
C VAL A 137 -9.68 4.91 -1.25
N PHE A 138 -10.41 5.39 -0.26
CA PHE A 138 -11.46 6.40 -0.42
C PHE A 138 -10.96 7.75 0.08
N CYS A 139 -11.19 8.81 -0.70
CA CYS A 139 -10.83 10.18 -0.35
C CYS A 139 -12.10 11.00 -0.08
N SER A 140 -12.28 11.47 1.15
CA SER A 140 -13.41 12.31 1.56
C SER A 140 -13.19 13.80 1.31
N GLY A 141 -12.00 14.19 0.85
CA GLY A 141 -11.63 15.57 0.57
C GLY A 141 -10.35 15.64 -0.27
N LYS A 142 -9.92 16.84 -0.61
CA LYS A 142 -8.72 17.09 -1.43
C LYS A 142 -7.50 16.42 -0.81
N ILE A 143 -6.77 15.67 -1.63
CA ILE A 143 -5.52 15.02 -1.25
C ILE A 143 -4.45 16.11 -1.07
N PRO A 144 -3.83 16.24 0.12
CA PRO A 144 -2.75 17.18 0.33
C PRO A 144 -1.53 16.86 -0.55
N GLU A 145 -0.95 17.86 -1.19
CA GLU A 145 0.18 17.68 -2.12
C GLU A 145 1.36 16.95 -1.48
N TYR A 146 1.65 17.17 -0.19
CA TYR A 146 2.74 16.49 0.51
C TYR A 146 2.56 14.97 0.60
N MET A 147 1.33 14.46 0.47
CA MET A 147 1.04 13.02 0.51
C MET A 147 1.33 12.30 -0.82
N VAL A 148 1.50 13.04 -1.91
CA VAL A 148 1.74 12.51 -3.25
C VAL A 148 3.04 13.04 -3.88
N SER A 149 3.77 13.91 -3.18
CA SER A 149 4.97 14.56 -3.68
C SER A 149 6.15 13.59 -3.87
N GLU A 150 7.17 14.02 -4.61
CA GLU A 150 8.43 13.27 -4.79
C GLU A 150 9.22 13.09 -3.49
N ASN A 151 8.97 13.94 -2.48
CA ASN A 151 9.40 13.66 -1.12
C ASN A 151 8.65 12.43 -0.63
N MET A 152 9.38 11.48 -0.06
CA MET A 152 8.79 10.20 0.35
C MET A 152 7.65 10.42 1.34
N PHE A 153 6.48 9.83 1.07
CA PHE A 153 5.37 9.77 1.99
C PHE A 153 4.85 8.33 2.15
N LEU A 154 4.53 7.97 3.37
CA LEU A 154 3.87 6.72 3.73
C LEU A 154 3.20 6.86 5.11
N PHE A 155 2.24 5.98 5.40
CA PHE A 155 1.69 5.85 6.75
C PHE A 155 2.57 4.94 7.59
N LYS A 156 2.99 5.43 8.76
CA LYS A 156 3.83 4.67 9.71
C LYS A 156 2.95 3.80 10.61
N THR A 157 3.41 2.59 10.88
CA THR A 157 2.83 1.76 11.94
C THR A 157 3.36 2.21 13.30
N SER A 158 2.54 2.02 14.34
CA SER A 158 2.98 2.27 15.70
C SER A 158 4.01 1.20 16.12
N SER A 159 5.15 1.64 16.64
CA SER A 159 6.15 0.73 17.22
C SER A 159 5.65 -0.01 18.47
N MET A 160 4.53 0.41 19.04
CA MET A 160 3.85 -0.30 20.13
C MET A 160 3.03 -1.49 19.63
N GLU A 161 2.62 -1.46 18.35
CA GLU A 161 1.80 -2.51 17.73
C GLU A 161 2.64 -3.45 16.84
N ASN A 162 3.72 -2.95 16.28
CA ASN A 162 4.61 -3.69 15.39
C ASN A 162 6.06 -3.24 15.58
N VAL A 163 6.93 -4.17 15.94
CA VAL A 163 8.37 -3.92 16.09
C VAL A 163 9.06 -3.99 14.73
N VAL A 164 8.71 -4.98 13.91
CA VAL A 164 9.32 -5.24 12.62
C VAL A 164 8.70 -4.39 11.52
N LEU A 165 7.35 -4.32 11.42
CA LEU A 165 6.67 -3.62 10.34
C LEU A 165 6.59 -2.12 10.63
N LYS A 166 7.36 -1.32 9.90
CA LYS A 166 7.48 0.14 10.13
C LYS A 166 6.43 0.98 9.42
N MET A 167 5.81 0.44 8.38
CA MET A 167 4.89 1.20 7.53
C MET A 167 3.81 0.31 6.93
N SER A 168 2.81 0.95 6.34
CA SER A 168 1.88 0.34 5.41
C SER A 168 2.33 0.54 3.97
N ASN A 169 1.89 -0.34 3.07
CA ASN A 169 2.23 -0.28 1.65
C ASN A 169 1.06 0.13 0.73
N TRP A 170 -0.13 0.34 1.29
CA TRP A 170 -1.32 0.70 0.52
C TRP A 170 -1.30 2.16 0.01
N TRP A 171 -0.39 2.98 0.53
CA TRP A 171 -0.08 4.34 0.07
C TRP A 171 1.41 4.57 0.17
N LEU A 172 2.07 4.72 -0.96
CA LEU A 172 3.49 5.01 -1.05
C LEU A 172 3.72 6.08 -2.09
N ALA A 173 4.31 7.20 -1.72
CA ALA A 173 4.71 8.25 -2.65
C ALA A 173 6.21 8.52 -2.57
N GLY A 174 6.82 8.87 -3.70
CA GLY A 174 8.22 9.24 -3.77
C GLY A 174 8.75 9.34 -5.20
N GLY A 175 9.90 9.98 -5.36
CA GLY A 175 10.59 10.09 -6.65
C GLY A 175 11.21 8.74 -7.09
N LYS A 176 11.42 8.55 -8.40
CA LYS A 176 12.00 7.31 -8.98
C LYS A 176 13.38 6.95 -8.41
N SER A 177 14.15 7.94 -7.98
CA SER A 177 15.48 7.72 -7.37
C SER A 177 15.42 7.46 -5.87
N ASN A 178 14.24 7.24 -5.28
CA ASN A 178 14.11 6.98 -3.87
C ASN A 178 14.89 5.73 -3.48
N ARG A 179 15.90 5.91 -2.60
CA ARG A 179 16.84 4.85 -2.20
C ARG A 179 16.15 3.66 -1.53
N ILE A 180 15.14 3.92 -0.71
CA ILE A 180 14.39 2.86 -0.02
C ILE A 180 13.62 2.02 -1.05
N PHE A 181 12.96 2.67 -2.02
CA PHE A 181 12.21 1.96 -3.06
C PHE A 181 13.13 1.11 -3.94
N GLN A 182 14.24 1.69 -4.42
CA GLN A 182 15.21 0.99 -5.27
C GLN A 182 15.78 -0.24 -4.57
N ALA A 183 16.21 -0.10 -3.31
CA ALA A 183 16.76 -1.20 -2.53
C ALA A 183 15.69 -2.26 -2.20
N THR A 184 14.45 -1.85 -1.86
CA THR A 184 13.33 -2.77 -1.60
C THR A 184 12.99 -3.59 -2.84
N ARG A 185 12.93 -2.96 -4.02
CA ARG A 185 12.71 -3.64 -5.30
C ARG A 185 13.74 -4.73 -5.53
N LYS A 186 15.03 -4.42 -5.40
CA LYS A 186 16.11 -5.39 -5.59
C LYS A 186 16.03 -6.54 -4.61
N LEU A 187 15.81 -6.24 -3.34
CA LEU A 187 15.68 -7.26 -2.31
C LEU A 187 14.52 -8.22 -2.61
N LEU A 188 13.36 -7.69 -3.01
CA LEU A 188 12.20 -8.50 -3.37
C LEU A 188 12.44 -9.33 -4.65
N HIS A 189 13.12 -8.78 -5.66
CA HIS A 189 13.48 -9.54 -6.86
C HIS A 189 14.43 -10.69 -6.53
N LEU A 190 15.49 -10.46 -5.75
CA LEU A 190 16.39 -11.50 -5.29
C LEU A 190 15.69 -12.55 -4.44
N PHE A 191 14.79 -12.13 -3.55
CA PHE A 191 13.98 -13.04 -2.77
C PHE A 191 13.15 -13.95 -3.69
N TRP A 192 12.32 -13.39 -4.57
CA TRP A 192 11.45 -14.15 -5.44
C TRP A 192 12.18 -14.93 -6.55
N GLU A 193 13.39 -14.58 -6.90
CA GLU A 193 14.23 -15.38 -7.78
C GLU A 193 14.62 -16.71 -7.12
N ASN A 194 14.89 -16.71 -5.82
CA ASN A 194 15.41 -17.84 -5.07
C ASN A 194 14.38 -18.59 -4.22
N GLU A 195 13.24 -17.97 -3.90
CA GLU A 195 12.23 -18.55 -3.01
C GLU A 195 10.96 -18.96 -3.76
N GLU A 196 10.36 -20.06 -3.33
CA GLU A 196 9.15 -20.63 -3.94
C GLU A 196 7.85 -20.18 -3.22
N GLU A 197 7.98 -19.57 -2.04
CA GLU A 197 6.87 -19.07 -1.23
C GLU A 197 7.24 -17.80 -0.50
N ALA A 198 6.23 -17.04 -0.05
CA ALA A 198 6.44 -15.73 0.58
C ALA A 198 7.05 -15.81 1.99
N HIS A 199 7.04 -16.97 2.65
CA HIS A 199 7.35 -17.16 4.07
C HIS A 199 6.45 -16.37 5.04
N ASN A 200 6.00 -15.18 4.64
CA ASN A 200 5.04 -14.36 5.38
C ASN A 200 4.24 -13.46 4.41
N TYR A 201 2.96 -13.23 4.71
CA TYR A 201 2.11 -12.34 3.93
C TYR A 201 2.67 -10.91 3.82
N PHE A 202 3.39 -10.44 4.84
CA PHE A 202 3.95 -9.09 4.92
C PHE A 202 5.38 -9.01 4.38
N ILE A 203 5.82 -9.91 3.50
CA ILE A 203 7.20 -9.95 2.97
C ILE A 203 7.63 -8.59 2.40
N PHE A 204 6.75 -7.83 1.72
CA PHE A 204 7.06 -6.49 1.22
C PHE A 204 7.40 -5.52 2.37
N HIS A 205 6.58 -5.50 3.42
CA HIS A 205 6.78 -4.62 4.58
C HIS A 205 8.06 -4.99 5.33
N ILE A 206 8.31 -6.28 5.49
CA ILE A 206 9.50 -6.80 6.18
C ILE A 206 10.76 -6.43 5.38
N ALA A 207 10.74 -6.59 4.05
CA ALA A 207 11.85 -6.23 3.18
C ALA A 207 12.15 -4.72 3.24
N MET A 208 11.12 -3.86 3.14
CA MET A 208 11.31 -2.42 3.25
C MET A 208 11.80 -2.00 4.64
N SER A 209 11.29 -2.61 5.72
CA SER A 209 11.77 -2.38 7.08
C SER A 209 13.24 -2.77 7.24
N LYS A 210 13.64 -3.90 6.65
CA LYS A 210 15.03 -4.36 6.62
C LYS A 210 15.96 -3.37 5.96
N ILE A 211 15.57 -2.82 4.80
CA ILE A 211 16.33 -1.77 4.09
C ILE A 211 16.48 -0.53 4.96
N ILE A 212 15.39 -0.06 5.59
CA ILE A 212 15.39 1.12 6.47
C ILE A 212 16.35 0.94 7.66
N ASP A 213 16.39 -0.25 8.24
CA ASP A 213 17.21 -0.51 9.44
C ASP A 213 18.68 -0.76 9.12
N THR A 214 18.97 -1.36 7.97
CA THR A 214 20.33 -1.79 7.63
C THR A 214 21.15 -0.67 7.01
N ASP A 215 20.53 0.24 6.26
CA ASP A 215 21.21 1.35 5.59
C ASP A 215 20.96 2.68 6.29
N SER A 216 22.02 3.31 6.77
CA SER A 216 21.94 4.57 7.53
C SER A 216 21.28 5.72 6.74
N ALA A 217 21.49 5.79 5.41
CA ALA A 217 20.88 6.79 4.55
C ALA A 217 19.39 6.54 4.38
N SER A 218 18.98 5.29 4.19
CA SER A 218 17.55 4.90 4.16
C SER A 218 16.87 5.17 5.50
N GLY A 219 17.55 4.86 6.61
CA GLY A 219 17.05 5.18 7.95
C GLY A 219 16.89 6.67 8.20
N ALA A 220 17.79 7.51 7.67
CA ALA A 220 17.65 8.97 7.74
C ALA A 220 16.43 9.45 6.94
N LEU A 221 16.28 9.02 5.67
CA LEU A 221 15.12 9.34 4.86
C LEU A 221 13.81 8.95 5.54
N TYR A 222 13.73 7.75 6.12
CA TYR A 222 12.54 7.31 6.83
C TYR A 222 12.23 8.16 8.07
N ARG A 223 13.24 8.60 8.84
CA ARG A 223 13.03 9.47 10.02
C ARG A 223 12.49 10.84 9.64
N ASP A 224 12.92 11.38 8.49
CA ASP A 224 12.50 12.69 7.99
C ASP A 224 11.03 12.72 7.53
N ILE A 225 10.42 11.55 7.25
CA ILE A 225 8.99 11.48 6.95
C ILE A 225 8.20 11.82 8.24
N PRO A 226 7.27 12.79 8.19
CA PRO A 226 6.39 13.07 9.32
C PRO A 226 5.62 11.83 9.77
N TYR A 227 5.30 11.76 11.07
CA TYR A 227 4.54 10.64 11.60
C TYR A 227 3.05 10.76 11.29
N PHE A 228 2.60 10.02 10.30
CA PHE A 228 1.19 9.79 10.01
C PHE A 228 0.83 8.36 10.41
N ASN A 229 -0.06 8.26 11.40
CA ASN A 229 -0.47 6.96 11.95
C ASN A 229 -1.30 6.16 10.94
N ASN A 230 -0.93 4.91 10.69
CA ASN A 230 -1.66 4.01 9.82
C ASN A 230 -3.07 3.64 10.36
N GLY A 231 -3.34 3.78 11.65
CA GLY A 231 -4.63 3.46 12.27
C GLY A 231 -5.75 4.44 11.90
N ASN A 232 -5.43 5.72 11.73
CA ASN A 232 -6.40 6.78 11.43
C ASN A 232 -7.17 6.54 10.12
N PRO A 233 -6.53 6.22 8.99
CA PRO A 233 -7.25 5.90 7.74
C PRO A 233 -8.18 4.68 7.82
N HIS A 234 -8.02 3.82 8.81
CA HIS A 234 -8.84 2.61 8.97
C HIS A 234 -10.09 2.83 9.84
N VAL A 235 -10.33 4.03 10.35
CA VAL A 235 -11.50 4.31 11.20
C VAL A 235 -12.80 4.07 10.43
N LEU A 236 -12.94 4.63 9.22
CA LEU A 236 -14.15 4.46 8.41
C LEU A 236 -14.43 2.98 8.08
N MET A 237 -13.38 2.19 7.78
CA MET A 237 -13.56 0.76 7.48
C MET A 237 -14.28 0.01 8.62
N ARG A 238 -14.00 0.38 9.87
CA ARG A 238 -14.61 -0.25 11.06
C ARG A 238 -16.05 0.19 11.30
N LYS A 239 -16.50 1.23 10.58
CA LYS A 239 -17.83 1.82 10.72
C LYS A 239 -18.78 1.45 9.60
N LEU A 240 -18.30 0.84 8.51
CA LEU A 240 -19.10 0.66 7.29
C LEU A 240 -20.44 -0.07 7.53
N ASP A 241 -20.50 -1.01 8.47
CA ASP A 241 -21.74 -1.74 8.82
C ASP A 241 -22.57 -1.04 9.93
N MET A 242 -22.08 0.07 10.49
CA MET A 242 -22.78 0.79 11.56
C MET A 242 -23.76 1.80 10.97
N GLU A 243 -24.80 2.14 11.74
CA GLU A 243 -25.75 3.19 11.40
C GLU A 243 -25.03 4.51 11.10
N PHE A 244 -25.40 5.15 10.00
CA PHE A 244 -24.78 6.41 9.58
C PHE A 244 -25.20 7.56 10.50
N ASP A 245 -24.22 8.23 11.06
CA ASP A 245 -24.37 9.45 11.84
C ASP A 245 -23.53 10.57 11.21
N GLU A 246 -24.18 11.66 10.79
CA GLU A 246 -23.52 12.78 10.11
C GLU A 246 -22.51 13.50 11.00
N ARG A 247 -22.76 13.61 12.31
CA ARG A 247 -21.83 14.26 13.26
C ARG A 247 -20.60 13.41 13.48
N GLU A 248 -20.79 12.10 13.59
CA GLU A 248 -19.67 11.16 13.67
C GLU A 248 -18.85 11.17 12.38
N TRP A 249 -19.53 11.30 11.22
CA TRP A 249 -18.83 11.40 9.93
C TRP A 249 -17.93 12.64 9.85
N GLU A 250 -18.38 13.80 10.32
CA GLU A 250 -17.54 15.00 10.38
C GLU A 250 -16.28 14.78 11.21
N ILE A 251 -16.39 14.09 12.37
CA ILE A 251 -15.22 13.73 13.19
C ILE A 251 -14.28 12.78 12.43
N ILE A 252 -14.81 11.80 11.71
CA ILE A 252 -14.01 10.84 10.94
C ILE A 252 -13.22 11.56 9.83
N LYS A 253 -13.83 12.53 9.13
CA LYS A 253 -13.15 13.36 8.12
C LYS A 253 -12.02 14.20 8.72
N ASP A 254 -12.22 14.76 9.90
CA ASP A 254 -11.20 15.54 10.60
C ASP A 254 -10.00 14.67 11.04
N ILE A 255 -10.24 13.38 11.35
CA ILE A 255 -9.16 12.44 11.69
C ILE A 255 -8.30 12.10 10.46
N SER A 256 -8.92 11.95 9.30
CA SER A 256 -8.22 11.61 8.05
C SER A 256 -9.07 11.96 6.83
N VAL A 257 -8.46 12.59 5.83
CA VAL A 257 -9.10 12.84 4.52
C VAL A 257 -8.96 11.64 3.57
N VAL A 258 -8.16 10.64 3.94
CA VAL A 258 -7.99 9.40 3.18
C VAL A 258 -8.35 8.21 4.06
N HIS A 259 -9.09 7.26 3.51
CA HIS A 259 -9.64 6.13 4.24
C HIS A 259 -9.27 4.84 3.53
N LYS A 260 -8.59 3.92 4.23
CA LYS A 260 -8.27 2.58 3.72
C LYS A 260 -9.42 1.65 4.03
N LEU A 261 -10.13 1.23 2.99
CA LEU A 261 -11.26 0.32 3.07
C LEU A 261 -10.87 -1.11 2.65
N THR A 262 -11.84 -2.03 2.69
CA THR A 262 -11.72 -3.39 2.18
C THR A 262 -12.96 -3.80 1.40
N HIS A 263 -12.76 -4.52 0.29
CA HIS A 263 -13.85 -5.10 -0.50
C HIS A 263 -14.12 -6.57 -0.14
N LYS A 264 -13.33 -7.14 0.77
CA LYS A 264 -13.41 -8.57 1.15
C LYS A 264 -14.54 -8.86 2.14
N GLN A 265 -15.03 -7.85 2.85
CA GLN A 265 -16.20 -7.98 3.72
C GLN A 265 -17.49 -7.86 2.90
N ARG A 266 -18.48 -8.69 3.25
CA ARG A 266 -19.84 -8.49 2.77
C ARG A 266 -20.53 -7.50 3.70
N TYR A 267 -20.66 -6.27 3.24
CA TYR A 267 -21.45 -5.26 3.95
C TYR A 267 -22.91 -5.56 3.76
N MET A 268 -23.63 -5.82 4.84
CA MET A 268 -25.06 -6.14 4.77
C MET A 268 -25.87 -4.89 4.43
N GLN A 269 -26.68 -4.98 3.39
CA GLN A 269 -27.79 -4.07 3.18
C GLN A 269 -28.89 -4.51 4.17
N GLY A 270 -28.98 -3.81 5.30
CA GLY A 270 -30.03 -4.03 6.29
C GLY A 270 -31.09 -2.94 6.22
N ASP A 271 -32.07 -3.00 7.13
CA ASP A 271 -33.12 -2.00 7.27
C ASP A 271 -32.60 -0.65 7.80
N ILE A 272 -31.37 -0.61 8.29
CA ILE A 272 -30.71 0.58 8.84
C ILE A 272 -29.77 1.15 7.78
N TYR A 273 -29.93 2.44 7.49
CA TYR A 273 -29.03 3.19 6.61
C TYR A 273 -27.65 3.31 7.26
N ASN A 274 -26.64 2.66 6.69
CA ASN A 274 -25.30 2.54 7.26
C ASN A 274 -24.25 3.34 6.47
N TYR A 275 -23.00 3.41 6.99
CA TYR A 275 -21.91 4.11 6.33
C TYR A 275 -21.59 3.54 4.94
N TYR A 276 -21.76 2.24 4.72
CA TYR A 276 -21.57 1.64 3.41
C TYR A 276 -22.59 2.16 2.38
N GLN A 277 -23.87 2.26 2.76
CA GLN A 277 -24.90 2.85 1.91
C GLN A 277 -24.64 4.35 1.67
N ALA A 278 -24.23 5.08 2.72
CA ALA A 278 -23.85 6.49 2.60
C ALA A 278 -22.68 6.71 1.64
N LEU A 279 -21.70 5.79 1.63
CA LEU A 279 -20.60 5.80 0.67
C LEU A 279 -21.10 5.58 -0.76
N LEU A 280 -21.98 4.60 -0.97
CA LEU A 280 -22.55 4.31 -2.30
C LEU A 280 -23.42 5.45 -2.84
N ASP A 281 -24.10 6.16 -1.95
CA ASP A 281 -24.99 7.29 -2.26
C ASP A 281 -24.25 8.64 -2.32
N ASP A 282 -22.91 8.63 -2.33
CA ASP A 282 -22.05 9.82 -2.39
C ASP A 282 -22.22 10.82 -1.22
N LYS A 283 -22.72 10.36 -0.06
CA LYS A 283 -22.87 11.20 1.13
C LYS A 283 -21.61 11.36 1.98
N LEU A 284 -20.57 10.56 1.69
CA LEU A 284 -19.28 10.62 2.38
C LEU A 284 -18.25 11.50 1.66
N GLN A 285 -18.70 12.50 0.94
CA GLN A 285 -17.85 13.42 0.16
C GLN A 285 -17.68 14.75 0.87
#